data_07c964b2545caaf6425430a2ea413231
#
_entry.id   07c964b2545caaf6425430a2ea413231
#
_cell.length_a   1.000
_cell.length_b   1.000
_cell.length_c   1.000
_cell.angle_alpha   90.00
_cell.angle_beta   90.00
_cell.angle_gamma   90.00
#
_symmetry.space_group_name_H-M   'P 1'
#
loop_
_entity.id
_entity.type
_entity.pdbx_description
1 polymer ?
#
loop_
_entity_poly.entity_id
_entity_poly.type
_entity_poly.pdbx_seq_one_letter_code
_entity_poly.pdbx_strand_id
1 'polypeptide(L)'
;AQSVQNFRVNWDDDAFQRCIESRELFRPEGRRPVDFKGKFLTAAGQIDIPRSPQGRPVLVQAGSSEPGRQLAAETAEMVFTAQQTLEEAKAFRLDLHRRMRDIGRDPASLKVMPGVYPLVGRTQMEAEDLRAQLDDLTHPDVGLFLLGGMTGTDLRGLPLDAPLPEAPADFNGNRSRQTLLVEMAKRRNMTLRDLYLEVSGARGHWSIYGGPKEIADQLEEWFVEGAAD
;
A
#
# COMPACT_ATOMS: atom_id res chain seq x y z
N ALA A 1 -14.53 0.40 10.31
CA ALA A 1 -13.61 0.84 11.38
C ALA A 1 -14.04 0.26 12.75
N GLN A 2 -15.28 0.44 13.17
CA GLN A 2 -15.77 0.00 14.49
C GLN A 2 -15.68 -1.52 14.71
N SER A 3 -15.90 -2.35 13.68
CA SER A 3 -15.77 -3.80 13.77
C SER A 3 -14.33 -4.26 14.07
N VAL A 4 -13.33 -3.61 13.49
CA VAL A 4 -11.92 -3.90 13.75
C VAL A 4 -11.52 -3.51 15.18
N GLN A 5 -12.09 -2.45 15.72
CA GLN A 5 -11.85 -2.05 17.10
C GLN A 5 -12.40 -3.05 18.12
N ASN A 6 -13.54 -3.69 17.83
CA ASN A 6 -14.15 -4.67 18.73
C ASN A 6 -13.35 -5.98 18.87
N PHE A 7 -12.60 -6.40 17.82
CA PHE A 7 -11.70 -7.54 17.92
C PHE A 7 -10.43 -7.28 18.77
N ARG A 8 -10.17 -6.03 19.14
CA ARG A 8 -8.98 -5.65 19.94
C ARG A 8 -9.12 -5.96 21.44
N VAL A 9 -10.34 -6.17 21.93
CA VAL A 9 -10.66 -6.28 23.38
C VAL A 9 -11.38 -7.58 23.72
N ASN A 10 -10.95 -8.71 23.13
CA ASN A 10 -11.50 -10.02 23.42
C ASN A 10 -11.15 -10.54 24.82
N TRP A 11 -10.12 -9.98 25.44
CA TRP A 11 -9.60 -10.36 26.72
C TRP A 11 -9.15 -9.11 27.52
N ASP A 12 -9.38 -9.14 28.81
CA ASP A 12 -8.76 -8.18 29.73
C ASP A 12 -7.23 -8.41 29.77
N ASP A 13 -6.46 -7.38 30.06
CA ASP A 13 -4.99 -7.44 29.99
C ASP A 13 -4.41 -8.47 30.97
N ASP A 14 -5.09 -8.68 32.11
CA ASP A 14 -4.73 -9.60 33.16
C ASP A 14 -5.51 -10.92 33.13
N ALA A 15 -6.24 -11.20 32.06
CA ALA A 15 -7.07 -12.40 31.96
C ALA A 15 -6.27 -13.71 31.98
N PHE A 16 -5.07 -13.71 31.37
CA PHE A 16 -4.22 -14.90 31.29
C PHE A 16 -3.28 -15.00 32.49
N GLN A 17 -3.62 -15.83 33.46
CA GLN A 17 -2.83 -16.02 34.68
C GLN A 17 -1.68 -17.01 34.49
N ARG A 18 -1.86 -18.01 33.64
CA ARG A 18 -0.87 -19.06 33.39
C ARG A 18 -0.34 -19.71 34.67
N CYS A 19 -1.22 -19.84 35.68
CA CYS A 19 -0.85 -20.36 36.99
C CYS A 19 -0.74 -21.88 36.96
N ILE A 20 0.42 -22.41 37.26
CA ILE A 20 0.69 -23.86 37.28
C ILE A 20 0.05 -24.51 38.50
N GLU A 21 0.05 -23.82 39.64
CA GLU A 21 -0.47 -24.32 40.91
C GLU A 21 -2.01 -24.52 40.87
N SER A 22 -2.76 -23.50 40.37
CA SER A 22 -4.21 -23.61 40.22
C SER A 22 -4.63 -24.34 38.96
N ARG A 23 -3.73 -24.56 37.99
CA ARG A 23 -3.98 -25.08 36.64
C ARG A 23 -4.94 -24.19 35.83
N GLU A 24 -5.04 -22.92 36.19
CA GLU A 24 -5.86 -21.95 35.48
C GLU A 24 -5.04 -21.22 34.45
N LEU A 25 -5.45 -21.34 33.19
CA LEU A 25 -4.84 -20.63 32.08
C LEU A 25 -5.30 -19.17 32.03
N PHE A 26 -6.58 -18.95 32.24
CA PHE A 26 -7.22 -17.63 32.21
C PHE A 26 -8.41 -17.54 33.15
N ARG A 27 -8.78 -16.33 33.53
CA ARG A 27 -10.01 -16.06 34.28
C ARG A 27 -11.19 -15.93 33.30
N PRO A 28 -12.27 -16.71 33.46
CA PRO A 28 -13.45 -16.62 32.59
C PRO A 28 -14.07 -15.22 32.53
N GLU A 29 -14.01 -14.46 33.61
CA GLU A 29 -14.55 -13.11 33.75
C GLU A 29 -13.80 -12.09 32.89
N GLY A 30 -12.54 -12.39 32.51
CA GLY A 30 -11.72 -11.57 31.61
C GLY A 30 -12.06 -11.74 30.13
N ARG A 31 -13.03 -12.58 29.80
CA ARG A 31 -13.49 -12.80 28.40
C ARG A 31 -14.39 -11.66 27.94
N ARG A 32 -14.14 -11.16 26.75
CA ARG A 32 -14.91 -10.11 26.08
C ARG A 32 -15.31 -10.57 24.68
N PRO A 33 -16.33 -11.45 24.53
CA PRO A 33 -16.76 -11.89 23.21
C PRO A 33 -17.22 -10.71 22.34
N VAL A 34 -16.89 -10.78 21.06
CA VAL A 34 -17.39 -9.82 20.08
C VAL A 34 -18.85 -10.14 19.77
N ASP A 35 -19.74 -9.14 19.86
CA ASP A 35 -21.09 -9.15 19.30
C ASP A 35 -21.31 -7.84 18.55
N PHE A 36 -20.81 -7.80 17.32
CA PHE A 36 -20.94 -6.63 16.46
C PHE A 36 -22.11 -6.82 15.50
N LYS A 37 -23.01 -5.83 15.47
CA LYS A 37 -24.15 -5.75 14.53
C LYS A 37 -24.09 -4.43 13.79
N GLY A 38 -23.60 -4.47 12.55
CA GLY A 38 -23.54 -3.30 11.68
C GLY A 38 -24.59 -3.35 10.58
N LYS A 39 -24.67 -2.28 9.78
CA LYS A 39 -25.61 -2.17 8.66
C LYS A 39 -25.41 -3.25 7.60
N PHE A 40 -24.18 -3.67 7.35
CA PHE A 40 -23.81 -4.57 6.25
C PHE A 40 -23.19 -5.88 6.72
N LEU A 41 -22.67 -5.92 7.95
CA LEU A 41 -21.93 -7.06 8.49
C LEU A 41 -22.33 -7.29 9.94
N THR A 42 -22.37 -8.55 10.32
CA THR A 42 -22.42 -8.98 11.72
C THR A 42 -21.20 -9.84 12.01
N ALA A 43 -20.63 -9.72 13.21
CA ALA A 43 -19.55 -10.57 13.67
C ALA A 43 -19.75 -10.89 15.13
N ALA A 44 -19.77 -12.18 15.45
CA ALA A 44 -19.86 -12.67 16.82
C ALA A 44 -18.83 -13.76 17.05
N GLY A 45 -18.26 -13.81 18.25
CA GLY A 45 -17.31 -14.85 18.63
C GLY A 45 -16.23 -14.38 19.58
N GLN A 46 -15.31 -15.29 19.86
CA GLN A 46 -14.17 -15.11 20.73
C GLN A 46 -12.90 -15.49 19.98
N ILE A 47 -11.84 -14.69 20.13
CA ILE A 47 -10.50 -15.07 19.70
C ILE A 47 -9.82 -15.73 20.91
N ASP A 48 -9.38 -16.98 20.78
CA ASP A 48 -8.75 -17.75 21.87
C ASP A 48 -7.22 -17.51 21.95
N ILE A 49 -6.79 -16.33 21.59
CA ILE A 49 -5.37 -15.91 21.63
C ILE A 49 -5.25 -14.75 22.61
N PRO A 50 -4.29 -14.81 23.57
CA PRO A 50 -4.02 -13.69 24.47
C PRO A 50 -3.56 -12.47 23.67
N ARG A 51 -3.78 -11.29 24.23
CA ARG A 51 -3.23 -10.05 23.66
C ARG A 51 -1.70 -10.13 23.62
N SER A 52 -1.14 -9.60 22.55
CA SER A 52 0.30 -9.39 22.48
C SER A 52 0.75 -8.31 23.48
N PRO A 53 2.05 -8.27 23.88
CA PRO A 53 2.54 -7.22 24.78
C PRO A 53 2.28 -5.79 24.26
N GLN A 54 2.27 -5.58 22.94
CA GLN A 54 1.90 -4.27 22.35
C GLN A 54 0.39 -4.04 22.25
N GLY A 55 -0.42 -5.00 22.66
CA GLY A 55 -1.88 -4.92 22.67
C GLY A 55 -2.54 -5.30 21.35
N ARG A 56 -2.06 -4.80 20.24
CA ARG A 56 -2.60 -5.07 18.89
C ARG A 56 -1.54 -4.86 17.80
N PRO A 57 -1.71 -5.45 16.61
CA PRO A 57 -0.88 -5.11 15.45
C PRO A 57 -1.04 -3.63 15.03
N VAL A 58 -0.01 -3.08 14.40
CA VAL A 58 -0.08 -1.79 13.72
C VAL A 58 -1.14 -1.85 12.62
N LEU A 59 -1.99 -0.83 12.55
CA LEU A 59 -3.02 -0.74 11.52
C LEU A 59 -2.42 -0.09 10.27
N VAL A 60 -2.30 -0.89 9.24
CA VAL A 60 -1.81 -0.45 7.93
C VAL A 60 -2.96 -0.39 6.93
N GLN A 61 -3.03 0.68 6.16
CA GLN A 61 -3.99 0.87 5.09
C GLN A 61 -3.25 1.16 3.78
N ALA A 62 -3.72 0.60 2.67
CA ALA A 62 -3.02 0.70 1.38
C ALA A 62 -3.89 1.29 0.24
N GLY A 63 -5.03 1.88 0.54
CA GLY A 63 -5.94 2.42 -0.47
C GLY A 63 -5.76 3.91 -0.71
N SER A 64 -5.60 4.30 -1.98
CA SER A 64 -5.46 5.71 -2.39
C SER A 64 -6.76 6.33 -2.92
N SER A 65 -7.86 5.55 -3.00
CA SER A 65 -9.18 6.05 -3.36
C SER A 65 -9.74 6.98 -2.30
N GLU A 66 -10.72 7.80 -2.66
CA GLU A 66 -11.38 8.73 -1.72
C GLU A 66 -11.88 8.04 -0.44
N PRO A 67 -12.63 6.91 -0.50
CA PRO A 67 -13.01 6.17 0.70
C PRO A 67 -11.81 5.55 1.44
N GLY A 68 -10.77 5.14 0.71
CA GLY A 68 -9.55 4.57 1.28
C GLY A 68 -8.77 5.60 2.09
N ARG A 69 -8.61 6.82 1.58
CA ARG A 69 -7.98 7.95 2.29
C ARG A 69 -8.77 8.36 3.53
N GLN A 70 -10.10 8.38 3.42
CA GLN A 70 -10.94 8.67 4.58
C GLN A 70 -10.78 7.62 5.66
N LEU A 71 -10.84 6.33 5.31
CA LEU A 71 -10.61 5.23 6.25
C LEU A 71 -9.21 5.29 6.88
N ALA A 72 -8.18 5.63 6.09
CA ALA A 72 -6.83 5.82 6.61
C ALA A 72 -6.75 6.93 7.65
N ALA A 73 -7.32 8.10 7.33
CA ALA A 73 -7.36 9.23 8.26
C ALA A 73 -8.08 8.90 9.58
N GLU A 74 -9.11 8.06 9.53
CA GLU A 74 -9.88 7.66 10.71
C GLU A 74 -9.17 6.60 11.56
N THR A 75 -8.43 5.67 10.94
CA THR A 75 -8.05 4.43 11.65
C THR A 75 -6.60 4.01 11.51
N ALA A 76 -5.91 4.37 10.43
CA ALA A 76 -4.57 3.84 10.15
C ALA A 76 -3.49 4.51 11.00
N GLU A 77 -2.45 3.76 11.31
CA GLU A 77 -1.20 4.25 11.93
C GLU A 77 -0.09 4.34 10.87
N MET A 78 -0.26 3.59 9.78
CA MET A 78 0.62 3.63 8.63
C MET A 78 -0.21 3.54 7.35
N VAL A 79 0.16 4.30 6.33
CA VAL A 79 -0.39 4.19 4.97
C VAL A 79 0.71 3.83 4.01
N PHE A 80 0.54 2.70 3.32
CA PHE A 80 1.35 2.33 2.17
C PHE A 80 0.68 2.85 0.90
N THR A 81 1.40 3.59 0.07
CA THR A 81 0.82 4.23 -1.12
C THR A 81 1.74 4.13 -2.33
N ALA A 82 1.17 4.24 -3.53
CA ALA A 82 1.91 4.33 -4.77
C ALA A 82 1.86 5.77 -5.28
N GLN A 83 2.99 6.46 -5.21
CA GLN A 83 3.18 7.81 -5.71
C GLN A 83 4.37 7.80 -6.68
N GLN A 84 4.27 8.54 -7.78
CA GLN A 84 5.28 8.53 -8.84
C GLN A 84 6.19 9.76 -8.78
N THR A 85 5.72 10.85 -8.19
CA THR A 85 6.45 12.11 -8.09
C THR A 85 6.41 12.66 -6.68
N LEU A 86 7.38 13.51 -6.37
CA LEU A 86 7.47 14.20 -5.10
C LEU A 86 6.21 15.03 -4.82
N GLU A 87 5.70 15.74 -5.84
CA GLU A 87 4.51 16.59 -5.74
C GLU A 87 3.25 15.79 -5.43
N GLU A 88 3.05 14.65 -6.13
CA GLU A 88 1.93 13.73 -5.86
C GLU A 88 1.98 13.19 -4.43
N ALA A 89 3.17 12.79 -3.97
CA ALA A 89 3.36 12.26 -2.62
C ALA A 89 3.10 13.33 -1.55
N LYS A 90 3.60 14.55 -1.74
CA LYS A 90 3.31 15.70 -0.86
C LYS A 90 1.80 16.01 -0.81
N ALA A 91 1.16 16.08 -1.97
CA ALA A 91 -0.28 16.35 -2.05
C ALA A 91 -1.11 15.26 -1.34
N PHE A 92 -0.74 14.00 -1.51
CA PHE A 92 -1.39 12.87 -0.86
C PHE A 92 -1.26 12.95 0.67
N ARG A 93 -0.05 13.19 1.18
CA ARG A 93 0.19 13.34 2.63
C ARG A 93 -0.55 14.53 3.22
N LEU A 94 -0.55 15.67 2.53
CA LEU A 94 -1.27 16.86 2.96
C LEU A 94 -2.79 16.62 3.04
N ASP A 95 -3.38 15.89 2.08
CA ASP A 95 -4.81 15.53 2.11
C ASP A 95 -5.13 14.63 3.31
N LEU A 96 -4.32 13.61 3.60
CA LEU A 96 -4.50 12.77 4.79
C LEU A 96 -4.42 13.60 6.08
N HIS A 97 -3.42 14.46 6.21
CA HIS A 97 -3.26 15.31 7.39
C HIS A 97 -4.41 16.30 7.57
N ARG A 98 -4.96 16.84 6.46
CA ARG A 98 -6.16 17.69 6.50
C ARG A 98 -7.35 16.90 7.06
N ARG A 99 -7.65 15.71 6.49
CA ARG A 99 -8.74 14.84 6.95
C ARG A 99 -8.61 14.46 8.42
N MET A 100 -7.40 14.18 8.88
CA MET A 100 -7.15 13.87 10.29
C MET A 100 -7.47 15.05 11.18
N ARG A 101 -7.05 16.28 10.83
CA ARG A 101 -7.39 17.49 11.57
C ARG A 101 -8.90 17.74 11.60
N ASP A 102 -9.59 17.53 10.48
CA ASP A 102 -11.05 17.72 10.37
C ASP A 102 -11.85 16.82 11.34
N ILE A 103 -11.26 15.67 11.73
CA ILE A 103 -11.86 14.75 12.73
C ILE A 103 -11.20 14.83 14.12
N GLY A 104 -10.33 15.81 14.35
CA GLY A 104 -9.66 16.00 15.63
C GLY A 104 -8.55 14.99 15.95
N ARG A 105 -8.02 14.30 14.93
CA ARG A 105 -6.92 13.35 15.09
C ARG A 105 -5.58 14.01 14.77
N ASP A 106 -4.57 13.77 15.63
CA ASP A 106 -3.22 14.28 15.41
C ASP A 106 -2.58 13.65 14.15
N PRO A 107 -2.19 14.46 13.14
CA PRO A 107 -1.49 13.99 11.95
C PRO A 107 -0.17 13.25 12.24
N ALA A 108 0.54 13.58 13.31
CA ALA A 108 1.78 12.91 13.69
C ALA A 108 1.59 11.42 14.04
N SER A 109 0.35 11.01 14.36
CA SER A 109 0.00 9.62 14.67
C SER A 109 -0.12 8.71 13.43
N LEU A 110 0.06 9.24 12.22
CA LEU A 110 0.02 8.51 10.95
C LEU A 110 1.35 8.64 10.23
N LYS A 111 1.90 7.52 9.77
CA LYS A 111 3.09 7.48 8.92
C LYS A 111 2.70 7.18 7.47
N VAL A 112 3.20 7.98 6.54
CA VAL A 112 2.95 7.81 5.11
C VAL A 112 4.19 7.22 4.46
N MET A 113 4.04 6.02 3.89
CA MET A 113 5.11 5.20 3.33
C MET A 113 4.88 4.98 1.82
N PRO A 114 5.35 5.87 0.95
CA PRO A 114 5.35 5.62 -0.48
C PRO A 114 6.21 4.40 -0.81
N GLY A 115 5.68 3.51 -1.65
CA GLY A 115 6.43 2.37 -2.12
C GLY A 115 7.52 2.82 -3.10
N VAL A 116 8.74 2.41 -2.87
CA VAL A 116 9.90 2.64 -3.74
C VAL A 116 10.48 1.32 -4.22
N TYR A 117 10.90 1.29 -5.48
CA TYR A 117 11.63 0.18 -6.10
C TYR A 117 13.05 0.65 -6.45
N PRO A 118 14.01 0.51 -5.53
CA PRO A 118 15.37 0.93 -5.77
C PRO A 118 16.17 -0.18 -6.48
N LEU A 119 16.88 0.16 -7.55
CA LEU A 119 17.86 -0.69 -8.19
C LEU A 119 19.25 -0.06 -8.02
N VAL A 120 20.05 -0.65 -7.15
CA VAL A 120 21.33 -0.08 -6.73
C VAL A 120 22.48 -0.77 -7.46
N GLY A 121 23.20 -0.03 -8.29
CA GLY A 121 24.50 -0.42 -8.84
C GLY A 121 25.64 0.21 -8.04
N ARG A 122 26.89 -0.15 -8.35
CA ARG A 122 28.07 0.59 -7.82
C ARG A 122 28.20 1.97 -8.46
N THR A 123 27.67 2.11 -9.68
CA THR A 123 27.60 3.31 -10.49
C THR A 123 26.24 3.42 -11.16
N GLN A 124 25.89 4.60 -11.67
CA GLN A 124 24.69 4.81 -12.48
C GLN A 124 24.64 3.84 -13.68
N MET A 125 25.74 3.71 -14.41
CA MET A 125 25.82 2.82 -15.58
C MET A 125 25.57 1.35 -15.20
N GLU A 126 26.12 0.87 -14.10
CA GLU A 126 25.87 -0.49 -13.62
C GLU A 126 24.39 -0.70 -13.23
N ALA A 127 23.76 0.31 -12.62
CA ALA A 127 22.34 0.25 -12.31
C ALA A 127 21.46 0.19 -13.58
N GLU A 128 21.81 0.95 -14.60
CA GLU A 128 21.15 0.90 -15.91
C GLU A 128 21.33 -0.45 -16.60
N ASP A 129 22.53 -1.03 -16.56
CA ASP A 129 22.82 -2.37 -17.09
C ASP A 129 22.01 -3.46 -16.35
N LEU A 130 21.91 -3.37 -15.02
CA LEU A 130 21.09 -4.27 -14.21
C LEU A 130 19.60 -4.13 -14.54
N ARG A 131 19.13 -2.91 -14.79
CA ARG A 131 17.75 -2.65 -15.21
C ARG A 131 17.50 -3.31 -16.57
N ALA A 132 18.37 -3.12 -17.55
CA ALA A 132 18.24 -3.73 -18.86
C ALA A 132 18.21 -5.26 -18.79
N GLN A 133 19.06 -5.87 -17.95
CA GLN A 133 19.04 -7.32 -17.71
C GLN A 133 17.72 -7.81 -17.14
N LEU A 134 17.11 -7.08 -16.18
CA LEU A 134 15.80 -7.42 -15.62
C LEU A 134 14.69 -7.27 -16.66
N ASP A 135 14.75 -6.24 -17.48
CA ASP A 135 13.78 -5.99 -18.55
C ASP A 135 13.82 -7.13 -19.60
N ASP A 136 15.02 -7.61 -19.97
CA ASP A 136 15.21 -8.73 -20.89
C ASP A 136 14.65 -10.07 -20.35
N LEU A 137 14.56 -10.24 -19.04
CA LEU A 137 13.96 -11.42 -18.41
C LEU A 137 12.43 -11.39 -18.45
N THR A 138 11.83 -10.26 -18.79
CA THR A 138 10.37 -10.10 -18.82
C THR A 138 9.82 -10.49 -20.19
N HIS A 139 9.20 -11.66 -20.30
CA HIS A 139 8.54 -12.07 -21.54
C HIS A 139 7.36 -11.14 -21.86
N PRO A 140 7.26 -10.62 -23.10
CA PRO A 140 6.20 -9.67 -23.48
C PRO A 140 4.77 -10.13 -23.15
N ASP A 141 4.45 -11.39 -23.43
CA ASP A 141 3.10 -11.94 -23.16
C ASP A 141 2.76 -11.91 -21.67
N VAL A 142 3.75 -12.18 -20.79
CA VAL A 142 3.57 -12.12 -19.34
C VAL A 142 3.39 -10.67 -18.90
N GLY A 143 4.20 -9.77 -19.43
CA GLY A 143 4.12 -8.34 -19.17
C GLY A 143 2.76 -7.75 -19.59
N LEU A 144 2.31 -8.05 -20.82
CA LEU A 144 1.01 -7.62 -21.32
C LEU A 144 -0.16 -8.23 -20.54
N PHE A 145 -0.05 -9.48 -20.11
CA PHE A 145 -1.06 -10.12 -19.26
C PHE A 145 -1.20 -9.41 -17.91
N LEU A 146 -0.08 -9.11 -17.25
CA LEU A 146 -0.06 -8.36 -15.98
C LEU A 146 -0.64 -6.95 -16.14
N LEU A 147 -0.18 -6.24 -17.18
CA LEU A 147 -0.65 -4.89 -17.49
C LEU A 147 -2.15 -4.88 -17.81
N GLY A 148 -2.62 -5.82 -18.62
CA GLY A 148 -4.05 -5.98 -18.94
C GLY A 148 -4.90 -6.24 -17.71
N GLY A 149 -4.45 -7.08 -16.78
CA GLY A 149 -5.12 -7.32 -15.51
C GLY A 149 -5.19 -6.09 -14.60
N MET A 150 -4.22 -5.19 -14.68
CA MET A 150 -4.19 -3.95 -13.89
C MET A 150 -4.99 -2.81 -14.53
N THR A 151 -5.10 -2.78 -15.85
CA THR A 151 -5.84 -1.74 -16.59
C THR A 151 -7.27 -2.13 -16.95
N GLY A 152 -7.58 -3.41 -16.89
CA GLY A 152 -8.87 -3.96 -17.34
C GLY A 152 -8.99 -4.06 -18.87
N THR A 153 -7.89 -3.96 -19.61
CA THR A 153 -7.85 -3.92 -21.05
C THR A 153 -7.22 -5.20 -21.62
N ASP A 154 -7.82 -5.80 -22.62
CA ASP A 154 -7.19 -6.92 -23.34
C ASP A 154 -6.10 -6.38 -24.27
N LEU A 155 -4.86 -6.69 -23.96
CA LEU A 155 -3.68 -6.20 -24.67
C LEU A 155 -3.04 -7.27 -25.57
N ARG A 156 -3.63 -8.46 -25.65
CA ARG A 156 -3.09 -9.57 -26.44
C ARG A 156 -3.07 -9.25 -27.91
N GLY A 157 -1.94 -9.52 -28.56
CA GLY A 157 -1.76 -9.32 -29.99
C GLY A 157 -1.63 -7.86 -30.46
N LEU A 158 -1.61 -6.91 -29.53
CA LEU A 158 -1.33 -5.51 -29.87
C LEU A 158 0.17 -5.29 -30.13
N PRO A 159 0.53 -4.36 -31.04
CA PRO A 159 1.93 -4.00 -31.25
C PRO A 159 2.55 -3.44 -29.98
N LEU A 160 3.73 -3.90 -29.61
CA LEU A 160 4.42 -3.47 -28.39
C LEU A 160 4.76 -1.97 -28.37
N ASP A 161 4.94 -1.39 -29.54
CA ASP A 161 5.28 0.02 -29.71
C ASP A 161 4.03 0.93 -29.82
N ALA A 162 2.83 0.34 -29.69
CA ALA A 162 1.59 1.10 -29.61
C ALA A 162 1.40 1.74 -28.23
N PRO A 163 0.67 2.85 -28.14
CA PRO A 163 0.24 3.41 -26.85
C PRO A 163 -0.79 2.51 -26.16
N LEU A 164 -0.96 2.70 -24.85
CA LEU A 164 -2.02 2.03 -24.10
C LEU A 164 -3.39 2.44 -24.66
N PRO A 165 -4.26 1.47 -25.06
CA PRO A 165 -5.64 1.77 -25.44
C PRO A 165 -6.42 2.40 -24.29
N GLU A 166 -7.56 3.00 -24.62
CA GLU A 166 -8.45 3.56 -23.61
C GLU A 166 -8.92 2.48 -22.62
N ALA A 167 -8.69 2.72 -21.34
CA ALA A 167 -9.03 1.77 -20.28
C ALA A 167 -10.55 1.87 -19.97
N PRO A 168 -11.23 0.73 -19.72
CA PRO A 168 -12.66 0.71 -19.45
C PRO A 168 -12.99 1.44 -18.14
N ALA A 169 -14.02 2.31 -18.20
CA ALA A 169 -14.48 3.09 -17.07
C ALA A 169 -15.20 2.24 -16.00
N ASP A 170 -15.75 1.10 -16.39
CA ASP A 170 -16.51 0.18 -15.54
C ASP A 170 -15.64 -0.94 -14.93
N PHE A 171 -14.31 -0.80 -15.00
CA PHE A 171 -13.38 -1.78 -14.46
C PHE A 171 -13.63 -2.06 -12.97
N ASN A 172 -13.91 -3.32 -12.66
CA ASN A 172 -14.21 -3.78 -11.30
C ASN A 172 -12.98 -4.26 -10.52
N GLY A 173 -11.79 -3.80 -10.90
CA GLY A 173 -10.53 -4.09 -10.21
C GLY A 173 -10.05 -2.91 -9.36
N ASN A 174 -8.74 -2.81 -9.20
CA ASN A 174 -8.13 -1.71 -8.46
C ASN A 174 -8.10 -0.43 -9.30
N ARG A 175 -9.15 0.39 -9.18
CA ARG A 175 -9.30 1.64 -9.95
C ARG A 175 -8.17 2.64 -9.71
N SER A 176 -7.67 2.74 -8.48
CA SER A 176 -6.55 3.64 -8.19
C SER A 176 -5.29 3.22 -8.94
N ARG A 177 -5.05 1.91 -9.08
CA ARG A 177 -3.95 1.39 -9.87
C ARG A 177 -4.15 1.63 -11.37
N GLN A 178 -5.36 1.38 -11.88
CA GLN A 178 -5.72 1.67 -13.27
C GLN A 178 -5.45 3.15 -13.61
N THR A 179 -5.99 4.07 -12.82
CA THR A 179 -5.80 5.51 -13.00
C THR A 179 -4.31 5.88 -13.00
N LEU A 180 -3.54 5.40 -12.02
CA LEU A 180 -2.11 5.65 -11.92
C LEU A 180 -1.38 5.24 -13.22
N LEU A 181 -1.65 4.04 -13.74
CA LEU A 181 -0.96 3.52 -14.93
C LEU A 181 -1.37 4.28 -16.19
N VAL A 182 -2.65 4.62 -16.34
CA VAL A 182 -3.15 5.42 -17.46
C VAL A 182 -2.53 6.82 -17.46
N GLU A 183 -2.47 7.48 -16.32
CA GLU A 183 -1.88 8.81 -16.17
C GLU A 183 -0.36 8.76 -16.41
N MET A 184 0.32 7.77 -15.87
CA MET A 184 1.75 7.56 -16.10
C MET A 184 2.05 7.35 -17.58
N ALA A 185 1.30 6.48 -18.27
CA ALA A 185 1.46 6.22 -19.69
C ALA A 185 1.29 7.50 -20.52
N LYS A 186 0.26 8.29 -20.23
CA LYS A 186 0.00 9.57 -20.92
C LYS A 186 1.08 10.61 -20.64
N ARG A 187 1.44 10.82 -19.37
CA ARG A 187 2.44 11.82 -18.95
C ARG A 187 3.82 11.57 -19.55
N ARG A 188 4.22 10.31 -19.63
CA ARG A 188 5.55 9.89 -20.12
C ARG A 188 5.54 9.46 -21.58
N ASN A 189 4.38 9.53 -22.28
CA ASN A 189 4.19 9.06 -23.66
C ASN A 189 4.72 7.63 -23.87
N MET A 190 4.34 6.71 -22.98
CA MET A 190 4.86 5.35 -22.93
C MET A 190 4.16 4.46 -23.96
N THR A 191 4.94 3.57 -24.59
CA THR A 191 4.44 2.43 -25.36
C THR A 191 3.95 1.31 -24.43
N LEU A 192 3.27 0.31 -24.99
CA LEU A 192 2.92 -0.91 -24.23
C LEU A 192 4.17 -1.61 -23.69
N ARG A 193 5.27 -1.60 -24.47
CA ARG A 193 6.57 -2.14 -24.06
C ARG A 193 7.08 -1.43 -22.80
N ASP A 194 7.18 -0.11 -22.84
CA ASP A 194 7.67 0.68 -21.73
C ASP A 194 6.82 0.47 -20.47
N LEU A 195 5.50 0.43 -20.66
CA LEU A 195 4.55 0.32 -19.56
C LEU A 195 4.56 -1.06 -18.91
N TYR A 196 4.62 -2.16 -19.70
CA TYR A 196 4.67 -3.48 -19.09
C TYR A 196 6.01 -3.75 -18.40
N LEU A 197 7.12 -3.23 -18.90
CA LEU A 197 8.42 -3.34 -18.23
C LEU A 197 8.40 -2.60 -16.89
N GLU A 198 7.86 -1.39 -16.85
CA GLU A 198 7.69 -0.62 -15.62
C GLU A 198 6.82 -1.36 -14.60
N VAL A 199 5.69 -1.93 -15.05
CA VAL A 199 4.76 -2.67 -14.19
C VAL A 199 5.36 -3.99 -13.70
N SER A 200 6.10 -4.69 -14.53
CA SER A 200 6.71 -5.97 -14.17
C SER A 200 7.74 -5.83 -13.07
N GLY A 201 8.49 -4.73 -13.05
CA GLY A 201 9.44 -4.40 -11.99
C GLY A 201 8.74 -3.80 -10.77
N ALA A 202 8.37 -2.55 -10.87
CA ALA A 202 7.91 -1.73 -9.74
C ALA A 202 6.41 -1.79 -9.46
N ARG A 203 5.61 -2.40 -10.32
CA ARG A 203 4.15 -2.48 -10.21
C ARG A 203 3.46 -1.12 -10.06
N GLY A 204 4.05 -0.07 -10.65
CA GLY A 204 3.59 1.32 -10.53
C GLY A 204 3.99 2.01 -9.22
N HIS A 205 4.95 1.50 -8.48
CA HIS A 205 5.64 2.25 -7.43
C HIS A 205 6.74 3.11 -8.03
N TRP A 206 7.26 4.03 -7.25
CA TRP A 206 8.36 4.89 -7.66
C TRP A 206 9.62 4.07 -7.92
N SER A 207 10.10 4.08 -9.16
CA SER A 207 11.33 3.39 -9.59
C SER A 207 12.49 4.36 -9.57
N ILE A 208 13.55 4.01 -8.87
CA ILE A 208 14.82 4.74 -8.85
C ILE A 208 15.98 3.78 -9.08
N TYR A 209 16.96 4.22 -9.85
CA TYR A 209 18.16 3.44 -10.10
C TYR A 209 19.39 4.34 -10.17
N GLY A 210 20.50 3.85 -9.63
CA GLY A 210 21.72 4.61 -9.52
C GLY A 210 22.71 3.98 -8.55
N GLY A 211 23.80 4.72 -8.26
CA GLY A 211 24.71 4.38 -7.21
C GLY A 211 24.11 4.62 -5.81
N PRO A 212 24.78 4.14 -4.74
CA PRO A 212 24.26 4.26 -3.38
C PRO A 212 23.98 5.70 -2.96
N LYS A 213 24.83 6.65 -3.40
CA LYS A 213 24.67 8.06 -3.05
C LYS A 213 23.45 8.68 -3.74
N GLU A 214 23.30 8.46 -5.03
CA GLU A 214 22.19 8.97 -5.82
C GLU A 214 20.83 8.45 -5.31
N ILE A 215 20.79 7.19 -4.90
CA ILE A 215 19.59 6.60 -4.28
C ILE A 215 19.31 7.24 -2.92
N ALA A 216 20.34 7.39 -2.08
CA ALA A 216 20.20 7.99 -0.76
C ALA A 216 19.72 9.45 -0.84
N ASP A 217 20.30 10.24 -1.74
CA ASP A 217 19.95 11.65 -1.94
C ASP A 217 18.47 11.79 -2.34
N GLN A 218 17.96 10.94 -3.24
CA GLN A 218 16.55 10.94 -3.65
C GLN A 218 15.59 10.55 -2.51
N LEU A 219 15.96 9.56 -1.70
CA LEU A 219 15.17 9.15 -0.54
C LEU A 219 15.15 10.25 0.54
N GLU A 220 16.31 10.88 0.78
CA GLU A 220 16.43 12.01 1.71
C GLU A 220 15.57 13.20 1.25
N GLU A 221 15.59 13.54 -0.05
CA GLU A 221 14.75 14.59 -0.61
C GLU A 221 13.26 14.33 -0.30
N TRP A 222 12.77 13.12 -0.54
CA TRP A 222 11.37 12.79 -0.25
C TRP A 222 11.02 12.91 1.23
N PHE A 223 11.92 12.55 2.10
CA PHE A 223 11.75 12.69 3.55
C PHE A 223 11.76 14.16 3.97
N VAL A 224 12.79 14.92 3.58
CA VAL A 224 12.99 16.32 3.96
C VAL A 224 11.86 17.20 3.43
N GLU A 225 11.44 16.97 2.20
CA GLU A 225 10.34 17.67 1.55
C GLU A 225 8.95 17.26 2.06
N GLY A 226 8.88 16.30 2.97
CA GLY A 226 7.63 15.89 3.59
C GLY A 226 6.71 15.09 2.67
N ALA A 227 7.28 14.31 1.76
CA ALA A 227 6.53 13.36 0.93
C ALA A 227 6.39 11.99 1.58
N ALA A 228 7.33 11.63 2.45
CA ALA A 228 7.40 10.36 3.16
C ALA A 228 7.77 10.55 4.63
N ASP A 229 7.53 9.52 5.45
CA ASP A 229 7.94 9.43 6.86
C ASP A 229 8.99 8.35 7.07
#